data_77f781c820461905254325b4a4635733
#
_entry.id   77f781c820461905254325b4a4635733
#
_cell.length_a   1.000
_cell.length_b   1.000
_cell.length_c   1.000
_cell.angle_alpha   90.00
_cell.angle_beta   90.00
_cell.angle_gamma   90.00
#
_symmetry.space_group_name_H-M   'P 1'
#
loop_
_entity.id
_entity.type
_entity.pdbx_description
1 polymer ?
#
loop_
_entity_poly.entity_id
_entity_poly.type
_entity_poly.pdbx_seq_one_letter_code
_entity_poly.pdbx_strand_id
1 'polypeptide(L)'
;MTTTRRALLRAAGGTIAAAPVLAPLAAAAQSFPFTPNQRYPDPAVQILDPSFAKYRIYSSTVEQLASGMRWAEGPAWFPDDGGYLLVSDIPNNRIMKYSEKDGSFTVFRSPANYANGNARDRQGRLVTCEHSVTRRVTRTEKDGSITVLADKFEGKRLNAPNDIVVKSDDTIWFTDPTFGINGEWEGSRATPEQATTNVYRLAPDGKLTAVITDLVLPNGLAFSPDEKKLYVVGRNPAPARSLFSYDVGADGTLSNRVKLIDATDSAALDGFRVDRDGNLWVGYGSDGNLEAQPTNTDGRPVYGLRGKPEELDGVMVFSPEGKRLAHIRLPERCANLCFGGPKGNRLYLTASHSLYALYVEAHGAV
;
A
#
# COMPACT_ATOMS: atom_id res chain seq x y z
N MET A 1 92.26 7.75 -16.88
CA MET A 1 91.21 7.34 -17.81
C MET A 1 89.92 6.97 -17.00
N THR A 2 89.12 7.92 -16.64
CA THR A 2 87.93 7.73 -15.85
C THR A 2 86.83 8.61 -16.39
N THR A 3 85.86 7.98 -16.99
CA THR A 3 84.69 8.62 -17.55
C THR A 3 83.53 8.59 -16.53
N THR A 4 83.14 9.74 -16.06
CA THR A 4 82.04 9.96 -15.16
C THR A 4 80.75 10.05 -15.95
N ARG A 5 79.76 9.18 -15.65
CA ARG A 5 78.35 9.24 -16.18
C ARG A 5 77.54 10.11 -15.25
N ARG A 6 77.02 11.23 -15.74
CA ARG A 6 75.96 12.02 -15.11
C ARG A 6 74.66 11.46 -15.56
N ALA A 7 73.80 11.00 -14.62
CA ALA A 7 72.46 10.60 -14.84
C ALA A 7 71.51 11.82 -14.86
N LEU A 8 70.81 12.00 -15.93
CA LEU A 8 69.72 12.97 -16.04
C LEU A 8 68.42 12.38 -15.38
N LEU A 9 68.01 12.97 -14.28
CA LEU A 9 66.68 12.77 -13.73
C LEU A 9 65.64 13.60 -14.54
N ARG A 10 64.85 12.97 -15.34
CA ARG A 10 63.62 13.57 -15.90
C ARG A 10 62.50 13.41 -14.90
N ALA A 11 61.99 14.51 -14.36
CA ALA A 11 60.76 14.56 -13.60
C ALA A 11 59.59 14.38 -14.58
N ALA A 12 58.91 13.27 -14.48
CA ALA A 12 57.63 13.06 -15.14
C ALA A 12 56.52 13.67 -14.26
N GLY A 13 56.04 14.85 -14.63
CA GLY A 13 54.85 15.46 -14.06
C GLY A 13 53.63 14.68 -14.55
N GLY A 14 53.07 13.80 -13.69
CA GLY A 14 51.83 13.13 -13.95
C GLY A 14 50.68 14.08 -13.64
N THR A 15 49.98 14.54 -14.67
CA THR A 15 48.69 15.18 -14.55
C THR A 15 47.66 14.10 -14.10
N ILE A 16 47.20 14.19 -12.86
CA ILE A 16 46.08 13.42 -12.37
C ILE A 16 44.85 14.00 -13.05
N ALA A 17 44.38 13.32 -14.09
CA ALA A 17 43.04 13.60 -14.65
C ALA A 17 41.97 13.23 -13.60
N ALA A 18 41.34 14.22 -13.03
CA ALA A 18 40.16 14.00 -12.20
C ALA A 18 39.08 13.31 -13.04
N ALA A 19 38.74 12.09 -12.67
CA ALA A 19 37.62 11.41 -13.27
C ALA A 19 36.32 12.24 -13.00
N PRO A 20 35.46 12.46 -13.99
CA PRO A 20 34.23 13.15 -13.77
C PRO A 20 33.40 12.32 -12.78
N VAL A 21 33.07 12.91 -11.64
CA VAL A 21 32.06 12.38 -10.74
C VAL A 21 30.75 12.42 -11.54
N LEU A 22 30.33 11.27 -12.06
CA LEU A 22 29.01 11.10 -12.64
C LEU A 22 28.02 11.33 -11.49
N ALA A 23 27.40 12.50 -11.46
CA ALA A 23 26.22 12.72 -10.65
C ALA A 23 25.21 11.63 -11.02
N PRO A 24 24.53 10.99 -10.05
CA PRO A 24 23.49 10.02 -10.36
C PRO A 24 22.47 10.74 -11.25
N LEU A 25 22.31 10.25 -12.47
CA LEU A 25 21.16 10.61 -13.30
C LEU A 25 19.93 10.25 -12.48
N ALA A 26 19.25 11.26 -11.95
CA ALA A 26 17.91 11.09 -11.44
C ALA A 26 17.13 10.43 -12.60
N ALA A 27 16.75 9.16 -12.44
CA ALA A 27 15.90 8.51 -13.41
C ALA A 27 14.67 9.39 -13.54
N ALA A 28 14.48 9.99 -14.70
CA ALA A 28 13.28 10.75 -14.99
C ALA A 28 12.11 9.79 -14.77
N ALA A 29 11.34 10.05 -13.72
CA ALA A 29 10.14 9.28 -13.43
C ALA A 29 9.27 9.35 -14.69
N GLN A 30 8.85 8.19 -15.19
CA GLN A 30 7.88 8.15 -16.27
C GLN A 30 6.59 8.78 -15.71
N SER A 31 6.33 10.04 -16.06
CA SER A 31 5.12 10.71 -15.65
C SER A 31 4.00 10.28 -16.61
N PHE A 32 3.00 9.59 -16.07
CA PHE A 32 1.74 9.46 -16.78
C PHE A 32 1.06 10.84 -16.73
N PRO A 33 0.69 11.42 -17.88
CA PRO A 33 0.10 12.74 -17.90
C PRO A 33 -1.27 12.68 -17.22
N PHE A 34 -1.34 13.20 -16.03
CA PHE A 34 -2.59 13.44 -15.31
C PHE A 34 -2.88 14.93 -15.36
N THR A 35 -4.08 15.29 -15.81
CA THR A 35 -4.56 16.66 -15.77
C THR A 35 -5.69 16.74 -14.76
N PRO A 36 -5.54 17.51 -13.66
CA PRO A 36 -6.62 17.72 -12.72
C PRO A 36 -7.84 18.28 -13.43
N ASN A 37 -9.01 17.79 -13.04
CA ASN A 37 -10.24 18.34 -13.59
C ASN A 37 -10.44 19.78 -13.10
N GLN A 38 -10.67 20.69 -14.04
CA GLN A 38 -10.91 22.11 -13.74
C GLN A 38 -12.38 22.42 -13.50
N ARG A 39 -13.25 21.43 -13.61
CA ARG A 39 -14.69 21.60 -13.46
C ARG A 39 -15.16 21.12 -12.11
N TYR A 40 -15.94 21.93 -11.41
CA TYR A 40 -16.60 21.56 -10.15
C TYR A 40 -18.08 21.23 -10.36
N PRO A 41 -18.62 20.24 -9.65
CA PRO A 41 -17.87 19.26 -8.86
C PRO A 41 -17.07 18.31 -9.76
N ASP A 42 -16.00 17.71 -9.22
CA ASP A 42 -15.17 16.76 -9.97
C ASP A 42 -16.01 15.52 -10.39
N PRO A 43 -16.14 15.23 -11.70
CA PRO A 43 -16.88 14.09 -12.20
C PRO A 43 -16.21 12.73 -11.84
N ALA A 44 -14.96 12.73 -11.41
CA ALA A 44 -14.30 11.55 -10.88
C ALA A 44 -14.98 11.06 -9.58
N VAL A 45 -15.61 11.98 -8.81
CA VAL A 45 -16.33 11.64 -7.59
C VAL A 45 -17.79 11.33 -7.92
N GLN A 46 -18.08 10.08 -8.21
CA GLN A 46 -19.42 9.61 -8.57
C GLN A 46 -20.21 9.24 -7.31
N ILE A 47 -21.33 9.91 -7.09
CA ILE A 47 -22.27 9.59 -6.01
C ILE A 47 -23.22 8.50 -6.51
N LEU A 48 -23.15 7.33 -5.88
CA LEU A 48 -24.02 6.18 -6.18
C LEU A 48 -25.24 6.13 -5.28
N ASP A 49 -25.12 6.71 -4.09
CA ASP A 49 -26.22 6.87 -3.13
C ASP A 49 -26.25 8.29 -2.57
N PRO A 50 -27.42 8.95 -2.48
CA PRO A 50 -27.54 10.33 -2.00
C PRO A 50 -26.97 10.57 -0.59
N SER A 51 -26.87 9.56 0.27
CA SER A 51 -26.30 9.68 1.60
C SER A 51 -24.81 10.02 1.59
N PHE A 52 -24.11 9.77 0.48
CA PHE A 52 -22.71 10.14 0.32
C PHE A 52 -22.50 11.64 0.10
N ALA A 53 -23.54 12.39 -0.31
CA ALA A 53 -23.40 13.80 -0.67
C ALA A 53 -22.76 14.65 0.45
N LYS A 54 -22.98 14.30 1.72
CA LYS A 54 -22.38 14.98 2.89
C LYS A 54 -20.86 14.85 3.00
N TYR A 55 -20.27 13.86 2.34
CA TYR A 55 -18.81 13.62 2.38
C TYR A 55 -18.05 14.28 1.23
N ARG A 56 -18.75 14.67 0.17
CA ARG A 56 -18.13 15.32 -0.97
C ARG A 56 -17.97 16.82 -0.75
N ILE A 57 -16.76 17.33 -0.89
CA ILE A 57 -16.51 18.76 -1.00
C ILE A 57 -16.73 19.19 -2.44
N TYR A 58 -17.63 20.18 -2.68
CA TYR A 58 -18.00 20.62 -4.02
C TYR A 58 -16.82 21.11 -4.85
N SER A 59 -15.89 21.85 -4.22
CA SER A 59 -14.73 22.49 -4.86
C SER A 59 -13.43 21.70 -4.70
N SER A 60 -13.50 20.42 -4.30
CA SER A 60 -12.35 19.53 -4.25
C SER A 60 -12.27 18.67 -5.51
N THR A 61 -11.05 18.48 -6.01
CA THR A 61 -10.75 17.61 -7.15
C THR A 61 -9.70 16.59 -6.76
N VAL A 62 -9.65 15.48 -7.50
CA VAL A 62 -8.54 14.52 -7.40
C VAL A 62 -7.25 15.22 -7.86
N GLU A 63 -6.22 15.13 -7.04
CA GLU A 63 -4.88 15.67 -7.28
C GLU A 63 -3.90 14.51 -7.46
N GLN A 64 -2.98 14.59 -8.43
CA GLN A 64 -1.81 13.71 -8.48
C GLN A 64 -0.66 14.42 -7.78
N LEU A 65 -0.21 13.89 -6.65
CA LEU A 65 0.85 14.49 -5.83
C LEU A 65 2.25 14.06 -6.27
N ALA A 66 2.37 12.82 -6.74
CA ALA A 66 3.64 12.26 -7.21
C ALA A 66 3.39 11.08 -8.15
N SER A 67 4.38 10.75 -8.97
CA SER A 67 4.40 9.56 -9.82
C SER A 67 5.82 8.99 -9.94
N GLY A 68 5.98 7.88 -10.69
CA GLY A 68 7.28 7.25 -10.92
C GLY A 68 7.61 6.11 -9.97
N MET A 69 6.62 5.63 -9.23
CA MET A 69 6.65 4.34 -8.55
C MET A 69 6.36 3.21 -9.54
N ARG A 70 6.51 1.97 -9.13
CA ARG A 70 6.15 0.79 -9.94
C ARG A 70 4.92 0.08 -9.42
N TRP A 71 4.74 0.06 -8.12
CA TRP A 71 3.53 -0.38 -7.43
C TRP A 71 3.48 0.29 -6.07
N ALA A 72 2.67 1.35 -5.98
CA ALA A 72 2.50 2.16 -4.80
C ALA A 72 1.53 1.50 -3.82
N GLU A 73 1.97 1.32 -2.56
CA GLU A 73 1.24 0.62 -1.52
C GLU A 73 1.49 1.19 -0.13
N GLY A 74 0.75 0.68 0.85
CA GLY A 74 0.96 0.87 2.28
C GLY A 74 1.09 2.33 2.72
N PRO A 75 0.16 3.22 2.38
CA PRO A 75 0.25 4.62 2.80
C PRO A 75 0.02 4.76 4.30
N ALA A 76 0.90 5.49 4.99
CA ALA A 76 0.78 5.80 6.40
C ALA A 76 1.06 7.29 6.66
N TRP A 77 0.14 7.96 7.33
CA TRP A 77 0.21 9.39 7.64
C TRP A 77 0.88 9.64 8.99
N PHE A 78 1.77 10.64 9.01
CA PHE A 78 2.46 11.14 10.21
C PHE A 78 2.23 12.65 10.33
N PRO A 79 1.68 13.16 11.43
CA PRO A 79 1.41 14.59 11.62
C PRO A 79 2.65 15.40 11.99
N ASP A 80 3.78 14.75 12.26
CA ASP A 80 5.03 15.38 12.66
C ASP A 80 5.63 16.22 11.51
N ASP A 81 6.50 17.18 11.80
CA ASP A 81 7.25 18.01 10.83
C ASP A 81 6.36 18.74 9.79
N GLY A 82 5.15 19.12 10.17
CA GLY A 82 4.19 19.76 9.26
C GLY A 82 3.36 18.77 8.44
N GLY A 83 3.50 17.48 8.74
CA GLY A 83 2.77 16.37 8.13
C GLY A 83 3.51 15.74 6.95
N TYR A 84 3.58 14.41 6.97
CA TYR A 84 4.12 13.66 5.84
C TYR A 84 3.45 12.29 5.70
N LEU A 85 3.52 11.76 4.50
CA LEU A 85 3.04 10.42 4.16
C LEU A 85 4.23 9.53 3.82
N LEU A 86 4.25 8.32 4.35
CA LEU A 86 5.14 7.25 3.87
C LEU A 86 4.37 6.32 2.96
N VAL A 87 5.00 5.90 1.87
CA VAL A 87 4.42 5.05 0.83
C VAL A 87 5.44 4.01 0.40
N SER A 88 5.05 2.76 0.35
CA SER A 88 5.89 1.70 -0.21
C SER A 88 5.85 1.72 -1.73
N ASP A 89 7.02 1.66 -2.36
CA ASP A 89 7.19 1.39 -3.79
C ASP A 89 7.84 0.02 -3.90
N ILE A 90 6.99 -1.02 -3.87
CA ILE A 90 7.40 -2.39 -3.62
C ILE A 90 8.44 -2.90 -4.62
N PRO A 91 8.21 -2.87 -5.95
CA PRO A 91 9.17 -3.43 -6.90
C PRO A 91 10.50 -2.67 -6.97
N ASN A 92 10.49 -1.39 -6.60
CA ASN A 92 11.71 -0.59 -6.49
C ASN A 92 12.41 -0.77 -5.13
N ASN A 93 11.87 -1.61 -4.25
CA ASN A 93 12.45 -1.96 -2.95
C ASN A 93 12.77 -0.73 -2.08
N ARG A 94 11.80 0.22 -2.00
CA ARG A 94 11.98 1.47 -1.26
C ARG A 94 10.69 1.94 -0.61
N ILE A 95 10.83 2.74 0.45
CA ILE A 95 9.75 3.54 1.03
C ILE A 95 10.00 4.98 0.64
N MET A 96 8.98 5.65 0.13
CA MET A 96 8.98 7.05 -0.26
C MET A 96 8.34 7.91 0.82
N LYS A 97 8.75 9.18 0.92
CA LYS A 97 8.18 10.20 1.81
C LYS A 97 7.63 11.34 0.97
N TYR A 98 6.34 11.62 1.09
CA TYR A 98 5.71 12.85 0.61
C TYR A 98 5.56 13.82 1.78
N SER A 99 6.08 15.03 1.63
CA SER A 99 5.98 16.11 2.62
C SER A 99 4.79 17.01 2.28
N GLU A 100 3.83 17.12 3.18
CA GLU A 100 2.68 18.01 3.03
C GLU A 100 3.09 19.49 3.10
N LYS A 101 4.19 19.78 3.78
CA LYS A 101 4.70 21.14 4.00
C LYS A 101 5.18 21.81 2.71
N ASP A 102 5.83 21.07 1.81
CA ASP A 102 6.49 21.63 0.63
C ASP A 102 6.24 20.82 -0.66
N GLY A 103 5.44 19.76 -0.59
CA GLY A 103 5.11 18.90 -1.72
C GLY A 103 6.28 18.02 -2.21
N SER A 104 7.40 17.97 -1.49
CA SER A 104 8.55 17.15 -1.89
C SER A 104 8.24 15.66 -1.79
N PHE A 105 8.75 14.88 -2.76
CA PHE A 105 8.64 13.42 -2.79
C PHE A 105 10.03 12.81 -2.87
N THR A 106 10.47 12.19 -1.80
CA THR A 106 11.85 11.72 -1.62
C THR A 106 11.92 10.28 -1.14
N VAL A 107 13.08 9.63 -1.28
CA VAL A 107 13.31 8.31 -0.71
C VAL A 107 13.48 8.43 0.81
N PHE A 108 12.63 7.74 1.57
CA PHE A 108 12.74 7.62 3.02
C PHE A 108 13.67 6.48 3.42
N ARG A 109 13.54 5.32 2.75
CA ARG A 109 14.35 4.11 3.01
C ARG A 109 14.58 3.33 1.73
N SER A 110 15.83 2.91 1.51
CA SER A 110 16.22 1.97 0.46
C SER A 110 17.54 1.28 0.86
N PRO A 111 17.65 -0.06 0.83
CA PRO A 111 16.56 -1.01 0.55
C PRO A 111 15.51 -1.06 1.67
N ALA A 112 14.28 -1.44 1.34
CA ALA A 112 13.17 -1.57 2.28
C ALA A 112 12.67 -3.02 2.44
N ASN A 113 13.41 -4.01 1.93
CA ASN A 113 13.05 -5.43 1.92
C ASN A 113 11.67 -5.69 1.29
N TYR A 114 11.39 -4.97 0.20
CA TYR A 114 10.10 -4.99 -0.50
C TYR A 114 8.95 -4.71 0.47
N ALA A 115 9.09 -3.65 1.28
CA ALA A 115 8.05 -3.21 2.20
C ALA A 115 6.71 -3.01 1.49
N ASN A 116 5.62 -3.45 2.12
CA ASN A 116 4.26 -3.27 1.64
C ASN A 116 3.47 -2.40 2.63
N GLY A 117 2.64 -2.97 3.50
CA GLY A 117 1.84 -2.26 4.47
C GLY A 117 2.66 -1.50 5.51
N ASN A 118 2.24 -0.29 5.81
CA ASN A 118 2.80 0.53 6.86
C ASN A 118 1.68 1.06 7.78
N ALA A 119 2.00 1.23 9.04
CA ALA A 119 1.14 1.87 10.01
C ALA A 119 1.95 2.75 10.97
N ARG A 120 1.32 3.76 11.53
CA ARG A 120 1.86 4.54 12.64
C ARG A 120 1.39 3.91 13.94
N ASP A 121 2.32 3.58 14.84
CA ASP A 121 1.95 3.10 16.18
C ASP A 121 1.50 4.26 17.11
N ARG A 122 1.02 3.93 18.29
CA ARG A 122 0.51 4.93 19.25
C ARG A 122 1.59 5.86 19.80
N GLN A 123 2.87 5.46 19.69
CA GLN A 123 4.03 6.26 20.06
C GLN A 123 4.59 7.08 18.89
N GLY A 124 3.93 7.02 17.72
CA GLY A 124 4.30 7.76 16.52
C GLY A 124 5.44 7.13 15.73
N ARG A 125 5.71 5.83 15.90
CA ARG A 125 6.75 5.10 15.18
C ARG A 125 6.16 4.39 13.97
N LEU A 126 7.02 4.15 12.98
CA LEU A 126 6.64 3.39 11.78
C LEU A 126 6.69 1.89 12.07
N VAL A 127 5.58 1.20 11.83
CA VAL A 127 5.51 -0.27 11.78
C VAL A 127 5.33 -0.68 10.31
N THR A 128 6.11 -1.66 9.85
CA THR A 128 6.21 -2.03 8.42
C THR A 128 6.13 -3.54 8.24
N CYS A 129 5.33 -3.97 7.27
CA CYS A 129 5.39 -5.31 6.70
C CYS A 129 6.52 -5.39 5.68
N GLU A 130 7.64 -6.05 6.00
CA GLU A 130 8.69 -6.39 5.03
C GLU A 130 8.25 -7.66 4.28
N HIS A 131 7.71 -7.44 3.10
CA HIS A 131 6.91 -8.39 2.33
C HIS A 131 7.71 -9.55 1.77
N SER A 132 8.97 -9.30 1.35
CA SER A 132 9.82 -10.32 0.76
C SER A 132 11.25 -10.26 1.32
N VAL A 133 12.08 -11.22 0.95
CA VAL A 133 13.45 -11.43 1.43
C VAL A 133 13.49 -11.71 2.93
N THR A 134 13.17 -10.74 3.77
CA THR A 134 13.14 -10.86 5.24
C THR A 134 11.87 -11.48 5.76
N ARG A 135 10.70 -11.20 5.13
CA ARG A 135 9.38 -11.79 5.47
C ARG A 135 9.07 -11.62 6.96
N ARG A 136 8.93 -10.35 7.39
CA ARG A 136 8.80 -10.00 8.80
C ARG A 136 8.02 -8.71 9.02
N VAL A 137 7.55 -8.48 10.23
CA VAL A 137 7.02 -7.22 10.69
C VAL A 137 8.08 -6.51 11.53
N THR A 138 8.33 -5.25 11.23
CA THR A 138 9.35 -4.44 11.91
C THR A 138 8.78 -3.14 12.44
N ARG A 139 9.49 -2.54 13.39
CA ARG A 139 9.24 -1.18 13.88
C ARG A 139 10.51 -0.35 13.73
N THR A 140 10.37 0.84 13.17
CA THR A 140 11.42 1.82 13.12
C THR A 140 11.36 2.67 14.39
N GLU A 141 12.38 2.61 15.20
CA GLU A 141 12.50 3.37 16.45
C GLU A 141 12.81 4.85 16.15
N LYS A 142 12.70 5.71 17.17
CA LYS A 142 12.93 7.16 17.00
C LYS A 142 14.36 7.53 16.63
N ASP A 143 15.31 6.67 16.98
CA ASP A 143 16.73 6.82 16.59
C ASP A 143 17.05 6.26 15.18
N GLY A 144 16.02 5.75 14.48
CA GLY A 144 16.14 5.16 13.16
C GLY A 144 16.53 3.68 13.15
N SER A 145 16.80 3.06 14.30
CA SER A 145 17.06 1.63 14.38
C SER A 145 15.80 0.82 14.08
N ILE A 146 15.99 -0.44 13.65
CA ILE A 146 14.88 -1.32 13.28
C ILE A 146 14.79 -2.47 14.28
N THR A 147 13.63 -2.57 14.94
CA THR A 147 13.27 -3.69 15.81
C THR A 147 12.42 -4.68 15.04
N VAL A 148 12.82 -5.95 15.02
CA VAL A 148 11.98 -7.04 14.48
C VAL A 148 10.92 -7.39 15.51
N LEU A 149 9.65 -7.30 15.11
CA LEU A 149 8.50 -7.59 15.97
C LEU A 149 7.99 -9.02 15.79
N ALA A 150 7.98 -9.53 14.54
CA ALA A 150 7.61 -10.90 14.21
C ALA A 150 8.25 -11.32 12.88
N ASP A 151 8.86 -12.50 12.82
CA ASP A 151 9.43 -13.10 11.60
C ASP A 151 9.02 -14.57 11.43
N LYS A 152 8.47 -15.18 12.49
CA LYS A 152 8.08 -16.59 12.53
C LYS A 152 6.81 -16.80 13.32
N PHE A 153 6.08 -17.83 12.94
CA PHE A 153 4.97 -18.39 13.70
C PHE A 153 5.17 -19.90 13.83
N GLU A 154 5.14 -20.43 15.07
CA GLU A 154 5.39 -21.85 15.38
C GLU A 154 6.70 -22.37 14.77
N GLY A 155 7.77 -21.56 14.83
CA GLY A 155 9.11 -21.90 14.36
C GLY A 155 9.31 -21.81 12.84
N LYS A 156 8.27 -21.58 12.05
CA LYS A 156 8.30 -21.41 10.59
C LYS A 156 8.24 -19.93 10.22
N ARG A 157 8.94 -19.54 9.15
CA ARG A 157 8.91 -18.15 8.65
C ARG A 157 7.49 -17.76 8.25
N LEU A 158 7.15 -16.49 8.45
CA LEU A 158 5.94 -15.88 7.87
C LEU A 158 5.97 -16.02 6.34
N ASN A 159 4.81 -15.95 5.69
CA ASN A 159 4.73 -16.00 4.22
C ASN A 159 5.28 -14.72 3.59
N ALA A 160 4.47 -13.68 3.56
CA ALA A 160 4.82 -12.36 3.03
C ALA A 160 3.90 -11.31 3.68
N PRO A 161 4.20 -10.81 4.89
CA PRO A 161 3.37 -9.83 5.58
C PRO A 161 2.96 -8.69 4.65
N ASN A 162 1.65 -8.38 4.59
CA ASN A 162 1.10 -7.53 3.54
C ASN A 162 0.53 -6.21 4.09
N ASP A 163 -0.68 -6.19 4.64
CA ASP A 163 -1.27 -4.98 5.24
C ASP A 163 -1.29 -5.08 6.77
N ILE A 164 -1.36 -3.92 7.45
CA ILE A 164 -1.11 -3.82 8.87
C ILE A 164 -1.91 -2.68 9.50
N VAL A 165 -2.42 -2.91 10.72
CA VAL A 165 -3.07 -1.91 11.55
C VAL A 165 -2.62 -2.04 13.00
N VAL A 166 -2.60 -0.92 13.72
CA VAL A 166 -2.30 -0.86 15.15
C VAL A 166 -3.55 -0.44 15.90
N LYS A 167 -4.03 -1.32 16.79
CA LYS A 167 -5.21 -1.09 17.62
C LYS A 167 -4.92 -0.16 18.80
N SER A 168 -5.95 0.41 19.43
CA SER A 168 -5.81 1.34 20.57
C SER A 168 -5.13 0.73 21.79
N ASP A 169 -5.13 -0.59 21.91
CA ASP A 169 -4.48 -1.37 22.98
C ASP A 169 -3.01 -1.77 22.65
N ASP A 170 -2.39 -1.11 21.67
CA ASP A 170 -1.05 -1.39 21.14
C ASP A 170 -0.87 -2.78 20.53
N THR A 171 -1.95 -3.54 20.30
CA THR A 171 -1.85 -4.77 19.52
C THR A 171 -1.70 -4.44 18.04
N ILE A 172 -0.87 -5.21 17.35
CA ILE A 172 -0.60 -5.05 15.92
C ILE A 172 -1.28 -6.23 15.19
N TRP A 173 -2.07 -5.91 14.18
CA TRP A 173 -2.76 -6.91 13.37
C TRP A 173 -2.30 -6.81 11.93
N PHE A 174 -1.96 -7.93 11.31
CA PHE A 174 -1.46 -7.95 9.94
C PHE A 174 -1.88 -9.19 9.18
N THR A 175 -1.95 -9.04 7.85
CA THR A 175 -2.23 -10.13 6.92
C THR A 175 -0.94 -10.72 6.39
N ASP A 176 -0.92 -12.05 6.15
CA ASP A 176 0.26 -12.79 5.70
C ASP A 176 -0.06 -13.71 4.51
N PRO A 177 -0.41 -13.12 3.35
CA PRO A 177 -0.57 -13.86 2.09
C PRO A 177 0.80 -14.28 1.52
N THR A 178 0.80 -14.75 0.26
CA THR A 178 2.03 -15.17 -0.43
C THR A 178 2.48 -14.23 -1.54
N PHE A 179 1.89 -13.04 -1.69
CA PHE A 179 2.15 -12.17 -2.84
C PHE A 179 3.65 -11.88 -3.05
N GLY A 180 4.37 -11.51 -2.00
CA GLY A 180 5.78 -11.15 -2.06
C GLY A 180 6.74 -12.32 -2.34
N ILE A 181 6.24 -13.56 -2.37
CA ILE A 181 7.04 -14.77 -2.65
C ILE A 181 6.52 -15.59 -3.84
N ASN A 182 5.44 -15.11 -4.51
CA ASN A 182 4.89 -15.82 -5.68
C ASN A 182 5.69 -15.57 -6.96
N GLY A 183 6.44 -14.49 -7.05
CA GLY A 183 7.15 -14.06 -8.25
C GLY A 183 8.36 -13.18 -7.95
N GLU A 184 8.88 -12.54 -9.00
CA GLU A 184 10.09 -11.70 -8.96
C GLU A 184 9.75 -10.19 -9.09
N TRP A 185 8.47 -9.81 -9.00
CA TRP A 185 8.06 -8.42 -9.16
C TRP A 185 7.94 -7.67 -7.83
N GLU A 186 7.20 -8.24 -6.89
CA GLU A 186 7.00 -7.67 -5.54
C GLU A 186 7.98 -8.24 -4.51
N GLY A 187 9.00 -8.95 -4.96
CA GLY A 187 9.97 -9.58 -4.11
C GLY A 187 10.78 -10.65 -4.83
N SER A 188 11.14 -11.70 -4.13
CA SER A 188 11.85 -12.85 -4.66
C SER A 188 11.05 -14.13 -4.38
N ARG A 189 10.94 -14.97 -5.40
CA ARG A 189 10.22 -16.24 -5.30
C ARG A 189 10.79 -17.11 -4.16
N ALA A 190 9.88 -17.63 -3.33
CA ALA A 190 10.23 -18.54 -2.26
C ALA A 190 9.09 -19.52 -2.00
N THR A 191 9.41 -20.65 -1.39
CA THR A 191 8.42 -21.63 -0.94
C THR A 191 7.80 -21.16 0.37
N PRO A 192 6.45 -21.15 0.50
CA PRO A 192 5.79 -20.93 1.78
C PRO A 192 6.20 -22.00 2.80
N GLU A 193 6.49 -21.57 4.03
CA GLU A 193 6.74 -22.48 5.14
C GLU A 193 5.47 -22.69 5.99
N GLN A 194 4.57 -21.72 5.99
CA GLN A 194 3.25 -21.83 6.62
C GLN A 194 2.32 -22.68 5.75
N ALA A 195 1.47 -23.50 6.38
CA ALA A 195 0.51 -24.34 5.67
C ALA A 195 -0.67 -23.54 5.08
N THR A 196 -0.96 -22.37 5.65
CA THR A 196 -2.06 -21.50 5.30
C THR A 196 -1.60 -20.05 5.19
N THR A 197 -2.42 -19.22 4.57
CA THR A 197 -2.28 -17.76 4.63
C THR A 197 -3.14 -17.25 5.79
N ASN A 198 -2.58 -16.41 6.63
CA ASN A 198 -3.18 -16.08 7.91
C ASN A 198 -3.39 -14.57 8.10
N VAL A 199 -4.26 -14.25 9.04
CA VAL A 199 -4.26 -12.96 9.72
C VAL A 199 -3.72 -13.19 11.12
N TYR A 200 -2.77 -12.37 11.53
CA TYR A 200 -2.12 -12.48 12.81
C TYR A 200 -2.46 -11.29 13.71
N ARG A 201 -2.49 -11.56 15.02
CA ARG A 201 -2.50 -10.58 16.10
C ARG A 201 -1.19 -10.72 16.89
N LEU A 202 -0.44 -9.65 16.97
CA LEU A 202 0.77 -9.54 17.78
C LEU A 202 0.45 -8.69 19.02
N ALA A 203 0.58 -9.28 20.18
CA ALA A 203 0.36 -8.59 21.45
C ALA A 203 1.62 -7.78 21.86
N PRO A 204 1.49 -6.78 22.75
CA PRO A 204 2.63 -5.97 23.22
C PRO A 204 3.73 -6.77 23.92
N ASP A 205 3.40 -7.93 24.50
CA ASP A 205 4.34 -8.87 25.10
C ASP A 205 5.11 -9.73 24.09
N GLY A 206 4.85 -9.55 22.80
CA GLY A 206 5.48 -10.30 21.69
C GLY A 206 4.75 -11.60 21.32
N LYS A 207 3.66 -11.95 22.00
CA LYS A 207 2.87 -13.13 21.63
C LYS A 207 2.18 -12.95 20.29
N LEU A 208 2.55 -13.80 19.31
CA LEU A 208 1.92 -13.88 18.00
C LEU A 208 0.83 -14.96 18.00
N THR A 209 -0.35 -14.64 17.49
CA THR A 209 -1.50 -15.55 17.39
C THR A 209 -2.08 -15.48 15.99
N ALA A 210 -2.30 -16.61 15.33
CA ALA A 210 -3.06 -16.67 14.09
C ALA A 210 -4.56 -16.62 14.46
N VAL A 211 -5.23 -15.56 14.04
CA VAL A 211 -6.64 -15.29 14.41
C VAL A 211 -7.62 -15.62 13.28
N ILE A 212 -7.15 -15.67 12.02
CA ILE A 212 -7.90 -16.16 10.87
C ILE A 212 -6.94 -17.03 10.06
N THR A 213 -7.35 -18.27 9.77
CA THR A 213 -6.52 -19.27 9.08
C THR A 213 -7.21 -19.89 7.85
N ASP A 214 -8.43 -19.48 7.57
CA ASP A 214 -9.28 -20.04 6.53
C ASP A 214 -9.64 -19.05 5.41
N LEU A 215 -9.01 -17.87 5.39
CA LEU A 215 -9.04 -16.96 4.26
C LEU A 215 -7.84 -17.21 3.35
N VAL A 216 -8.11 -17.40 2.06
CA VAL A 216 -7.07 -17.52 1.04
C VAL A 216 -6.62 -16.12 0.63
N LEU A 217 -5.32 -15.87 0.72
CA LEU A 217 -4.66 -14.61 0.33
C LEU A 217 -5.34 -13.38 0.98
N PRO A 218 -5.39 -13.28 2.33
CA PRO A 218 -5.90 -12.10 2.99
C PRO A 218 -5.07 -10.87 2.57
N ASN A 219 -5.75 -9.71 2.39
CA ASN A 219 -5.15 -8.48 1.93
C ASN A 219 -5.44 -7.33 2.92
N GLY A 220 -6.14 -6.28 2.54
CA GLY A 220 -6.47 -5.17 3.41
C GLY A 220 -7.18 -5.58 4.68
N LEU A 221 -6.88 -4.89 5.80
CA LEU A 221 -7.59 -5.03 7.06
C LEU A 221 -7.76 -3.69 7.76
N ALA A 222 -8.86 -3.52 8.49
CA ALA A 222 -9.13 -2.33 9.29
C ALA A 222 -10.16 -2.65 10.40
N PHE A 223 -10.11 -1.88 11.49
CA PHE A 223 -11.14 -1.93 12.53
C PHE A 223 -12.27 -0.94 12.26
N SER A 224 -13.45 -1.22 12.84
CA SER A 224 -14.51 -0.23 13.01
C SER A 224 -14.05 0.91 13.94
N PRO A 225 -14.72 2.08 13.92
CA PRO A 225 -14.33 3.20 14.78
C PRO A 225 -14.32 2.88 16.29
N ASP A 226 -15.17 1.98 16.74
CA ASP A 226 -15.24 1.49 18.11
C ASP A 226 -14.38 0.25 18.39
N GLU A 227 -13.63 -0.19 17.38
CA GLU A 227 -12.75 -1.36 17.39
C GLU A 227 -13.42 -2.70 17.78
N LYS A 228 -14.76 -2.74 17.74
CA LYS A 228 -15.53 -3.98 18.00
C LYS A 228 -15.72 -4.87 16.79
N LYS A 229 -15.37 -4.37 15.60
CA LYS A 229 -15.33 -5.19 14.38
C LYS A 229 -13.97 -5.10 13.73
N LEU A 230 -13.51 -6.23 13.21
CA LEU A 230 -12.40 -6.32 12.27
C LEU A 230 -12.96 -6.62 10.89
N TYR A 231 -12.55 -5.85 9.92
CA TYR A 231 -12.84 -6.09 8.50
C TYR A 231 -11.58 -6.60 7.82
N VAL A 232 -11.72 -7.62 6.94
CA VAL A 232 -10.60 -8.23 6.20
C VAL A 232 -11.03 -8.54 4.78
N VAL A 233 -10.22 -8.12 3.81
CA VAL A 233 -10.34 -8.56 2.41
C VAL A 233 -9.65 -9.92 2.26
N GLY A 234 -10.31 -10.87 1.64
CA GLY A 234 -9.75 -12.19 1.39
C GLY A 234 -10.64 -13.00 0.46
N ARG A 235 -10.31 -14.28 0.27
CA ARG A 235 -11.06 -15.20 -0.59
C ARG A 235 -11.59 -16.37 0.23
N ASN A 236 -12.90 -16.53 0.23
CA ASN A 236 -13.57 -17.71 0.79
C ASN A 236 -15.02 -17.77 0.29
N PRO A 237 -15.38 -18.64 -0.69
CA PRO A 237 -14.42 -19.43 -1.46
C PRO A 237 -13.60 -18.61 -2.46
N ALA A 238 -12.46 -19.14 -2.89
CA ALA A 238 -11.74 -18.60 -4.03
C ALA A 238 -12.57 -18.82 -5.32
N PRO A 239 -12.37 -18.01 -6.41
CA PRO A 239 -11.32 -16.99 -6.58
C PRO A 239 -11.73 -15.57 -6.16
N ALA A 240 -13.00 -15.30 -5.84
CA ALA A 240 -13.49 -13.95 -5.61
C ALA A 240 -12.87 -13.32 -4.35
N ARG A 241 -12.38 -12.09 -4.46
CA ARG A 241 -12.01 -11.27 -3.30
C ARG A 241 -13.27 -10.65 -2.72
N SER A 242 -13.53 -10.96 -1.47
CA SER A 242 -14.66 -10.44 -0.71
C SER A 242 -14.17 -9.74 0.54
N LEU A 243 -14.97 -8.88 1.12
CA LEU A 243 -14.68 -8.28 2.41
C LEU A 243 -15.55 -8.95 3.48
N PHE A 244 -14.88 -9.45 4.51
CA PHE A 244 -15.49 -10.12 5.64
C PHE A 244 -15.43 -9.22 6.87
N SER A 245 -16.47 -9.25 7.71
CA SER A 245 -16.47 -8.66 9.04
C SER A 245 -16.49 -9.73 10.11
N TYR A 246 -15.84 -9.44 11.23
CA TYR A 246 -15.78 -10.28 12.43
C TYR A 246 -16.06 -9.41 13.66
N ASP A 247 -16.74 -9.96 14.65
CA ASP A 247 -16.82 -9.33 15.97
C ASP A 247 -15.51 -9.59 16.73
N VAL A 248 -15.01 -8.57 17.43
CA VAL A 248 -13.75 -8.61 18.18
C VAL A 248 -14.07 -8.67 19.67
N GLY A 249 -13.70 -9.76 20.31
CA GLY A 249 -13.76 -9.93 21.77
C GLY A 249 -12.71 -9.08 22.50
N ALA A 250 -12.92 -8.86 23.77
CA ALA A 250 -11.98 -8.10 24.62
C ALA A 250 -10.58 -8.72 24.71
N ASP A 251 -10.46 -10.01 24.53
CA ASP A 251 -9.21 -10.77 24.48
C ASP A 251 -8.59 -10.84 23.08
N GLY A 252 -9.25 -10.24 22.08
CA GLY A 252 -8.85 -10.27 20.68
C GLY A 252 -9.30 -11.53 19.93
N THR A 253 -10.18 -12.34 20.50
CA THR A 253 -10.83 -13.44 19.78
C THR A 253 -11.81 -12.91 18.73
N LEU A 254 -11.96 -13.63 17.62
CA LEU A 254 -12.86 -13.27 16.53
C LEU A 254 -14.05 -14.23 16.49
N SER A 255 -15.24 -13.68 16.23
CA SER A 255 -16.48 -14.43 16.11
C SER A 255 -17.41 -13.82 15.05
N ASN A 256 -18.54 -14.45 14.79
CA ASN A 256 -19.64 -13.92 13.96
C ASN A 256 -19.17 -13.41 12.57
N ARG A 257 -18.39 -14.24 11.83
CA ARG A 257 -17.96 -13.88 10.48
C ARG A 257 -19.15 -13.67 9.55
N VAL A 258 -19.16 -12.52 8.87
CA VAL A 258 -20.14 -12.19 7.82
C VAL A 258 -19.40 -11.80 6.55
N LYS A 259 -19.76 -12.35 5.39
CA LYS A 259 -19.34 -11.84 4.10
C LYS A 259 -20.15 -10.57 3.81
N LEU A 260 -19.53 -9.41 4.05
CA LEU A 260 -20.19 -8.11 3.98
C LEU A 260 -20.27 -7.59 2.54
N ILE A 261 -19.18 -7.76 1.78
CA ILE A 261 -19.09 -7.32 0.38
C ILE A 261 -18.59 -8.49 -0.45
N ASP A 262 -19.32 -8.79 -1.51
CA ASP A 262 -18.93 -9.79 -2.51
C ASP A 262 -18.50 -9.08 -3.80
N ALA A 263 -17.22 -9.20 -4.15
CA ALA A 263 -16.68 -8.62 -5.37
C ALA A 263 -16.66 -9.67 -6.50
N THR A 264 -17.84 -10.16 -6.88
CA THR A 264 -17.99 -11.17 -7.95
C THR A 264 -17.86 -10.56 -9.36
N ASP A 265 -17.96 -9.24 -9.49
CA ASP A 265 -18.17 -8.58 -10.77
C ASP A 265 -16.88 -8.06 -11.43
N SER A 266 -15.87 -8.91 -11.59
CA SER A 266 -14.60 -8.55 -12.28
C SER A 266 -13.70 -7.55 -11.51
N ALA A 267 -14.13 -7.13 -10.32
CA ALA A 267 -13.37 -6.22 -9.49
C ALA A 267 -12.59 -6.94 -8.39
N ALA A 268 -11.48 -6.35 -8.00
CA ALA A 268 -10.71 -6.76 -6.84
C ALA A 268 -10.77 -5.67 -5.78
N LEU A 269 -11.13 -6.06 -4.56
CA LEU A 269 -10.91 -5.27 -3.36
C LEU A 269 -9.46 -5.43 -2.94
N ASP A 270 -8.84 -4.37 -2.39
CA ASP A 270 -7.45 -4.37 -1.96
C ASP A 270 -7.30 -3.75 -0.56
N GLY A 271 -6.33 -2.86 -0.33
CA GLY A 271 -6.23 -2.14 0.93
C GLY A 271 -7.39 -1.16 1.13
N PHE A 272 -7.74 -0.86 2.37
CA PHE A 272 -8.86 0.02 2.69
C PHE A 272 -8.74 0.66 4.07
N ARG A 273 -9.53 1.70 4.31
CA ARG A 273 -9.67 2.33 5.64
C ARG A 273 -11.13 2.60 5.95
N VAL A 274 -11.41 2.76 7.24
CA VAL A 274 -12.75 3.06 7.76
C VAL A 274 -12.79 4.51 8.23
N ASP A 275 -13.88 5.24 7.90
CA ASP A 275 -14.10 6.58 8.42
C ASP A 275 -14.82 6.56 9.79
N ARG A 276 -14.95 7.72 10.42
CA ARG A 276 -15.59 7.85 11.74
C ARG A 276 -17.06 7.47 11.77
N ASP A 277 -17.74 7.51 10.62
CA ASP A 277 -19.13 7.08 10.47
C ASP A 277 -19.23 5.57 10.17
N GLY A 278 -18.08 4.87 10.07
CA GLY A 278 -18.01 3.43 9.81
C GLY A 278 -18.04 3.06 8.32
N ASN A 279 -18.02 4.02 7.40
CA ASN A 279 -17.97 3.69 5.98
C ASN A 279 -16.59 3.14 5.61
N LEU A 280 -16.60 2.17 4.69
CA LEU A 280 -15.40 1.50 4.21
C LEU A 280 -14.98 2.14 2.87
N TRP A 281 -13.81 2.75 2.85
CA TRP A 281 -13.19 3.33 1.67
C TRP A 281 -12.16 2.33 1.15
N VAL A 282 -12.45 1.69 0.01
CA VAL A 282 -11.78 0.46 -0.43
C VAL A 282 -11.06 0.70 -1.75
N GLY A 283 -9.77 0.37 -1.80
CA GLY A 283 -9.01 0.28 -3.05
C GLY A 283 -9.67 -0.72 -3.99
N TYR A 284 -9.96 -0.27 -5.21
CA TYR A 284 -10.84 -0.95 -6.15
C TYR A 284 -10.26 -0.91 -7.56
N GLY A 285 -10.44 -1.98 -8.30
CA GLY A 285 -9.99 -2.04 -9.69
C GLY A 285 -10.22 -3.41 -10.32
N SER A 286 -9.72 -3.62 -11.52
CA SER A 286 -9.79 -4.92 -12.21
C SER A 286 -9.13 -6.03 -11.38
N ASP A 287 -9.72 -7.23 -11.42
CA ASP A 287 -9.17 -8.41 -10.75
C ASP A 287 -7.93 -9.01 -11.46
N GLY A 288 -7.56 -8.45 -12.62
CA GLY A 288 -6.41 -8.88 -13.42
C GLY A 288 -6.63 -10.19 -14.20
N ASN A 289 -7.80 -10.81 -14.07
CA ASN A 289 -8.11 -12.01 -14.85
C ASN A 289 -8.32 -11.66 -16.33
N LEU A 290 -7.98 -12.62 -17.19
CA LEU A 290 -8.18 -12.49 -18.63
C LEU A 290 -9.50 -13.11 -19.04
N GLU A 291 -10.12 -12.50 -20.03
CA GLU A 291 -11.28 -13.06 -20.76
C GLU A 291 -11.05 -12.98 -22.27
N ALA A 292 -11.70 -13.87 -23.02
CA ALA A 292 -11.64 -13.83 -24.47
C ALA A 292 -12.35 -12.57 -24.98
N GLN A 293 -11.65 -11.79 -25.78
CA GLN A 293 -12.15 -10.62 -26.49
C GLN A 293 -12.67 -11.04 -27.87
N PRO A 294 -13.45 -10.19 -28.56
CA PRO A 294 -13.78 -10.43 -29.96
C PRO A 294 -12.52 -10.74 -30.77
N THR A 295 -12.62 -11.73 -31.66
CA THR A 295 -11.49 -12.14 -32.51
C THR A 295 -10.97 -10.97 -33.32
N ASN A 296 -9.63 -10.91 -33.51
CA ASN A 296 -9.04 -9.96 -34.44
C ASN A 296 -9.39 -10.33 -35.89
N THR A 297 -8.97 -9.50 -36.86
CA THR A 297 -9.21 -9.69 -38.28
C THR A 297 -8.64 -11.02 -38.85
N ASP A 298 -7.69 -11.65 -38.14
CA ASP A 298 -7.06 -12.91 -38.50
C ASP A 298 -7.78 -14.14 -37.93
N GLY A 299 -8.91 -13.94 -37.23
CA GLY A 299 -9.70 -15.00 -36.59
C GLY A 299 -9.05 -15.68 -35.38
N ARG A 300 -7.97 -15.10 -34.83
CA ARG A 300 -7.29 -15.62 -33.63
C ARG A 300 -7.93 -15.08 -32.39
N PRO A 301 -8.04 -15.88 -31.31
CA PRO A 301 -8.53 -15.39 -30.03
C PRO A 301 -7.58 -14.32 -29.49
N VAL A 302 -8.14 -13.21 -29.05
CA VAL A 302 -7.45 -12.14 -28.31
C VAL A 302 -7.95 -12.20 -26.88
N TYR A 303 -7.05 -12.05 -25.91
CA TYR A 303 -7.37 -12.01 -24.49
C TYR A 303 -7.07 -10.62 -23.95
N GLY A 304 -8.05 -10.05 -23.28
CA GLY A 304 -7.94 -8.79 -22.54
C GLY A 304 -8.26 -8.98 -21.07
N LEU A 305 -8.11 -7.93 -20.30
CA LEU A 305 -8.53 -7.95 -18.90
C LEU A 305 -10.05 -8.12 -18.82
N ARG A 306 -10.49 -8.94 -17.89
CA ARG A 306 -11.90 -9.08 -17.56
C ARG A 306 -12.41 -7.77 -16.94
N GLY A 307 -13.56 -7.32 -17.42
CA GLY A 307 -14.11 -6.00 -17.08
C GLY A 307 -13.36 -4.88 -17.82
N LYS A 308 -13.67 -3.66 -17.44
CA LYS A 308 -13.09 -2.45 -18.00
C LYS A 308 -12.32 -1.71 -16.92
N PRO A 309 -10.99 -1.80 -16.86
CA PRO A 309 -10.19 -1.10 -15.85
C PRO A 309 -10.56 0.37 -15.73
N GLU A 310 -10.77 1.04 -16.86
CA GLU A 310 -11.17 2.45 -16.92
C GLU A 310 -12.54 2.75 -16.26
N GLU A 311 -13.36 1.74 -16.02
CA GLU A 311 -14.65 1.85 -15.32
C GLU A 311 -14.56 1.38 -13.86
N LEU A 312 -13.53 0.59 -13.51
CA LEU A 312 -13.38 -0.03 -12.20
C LEU A 312 -12.36 0.68 -11.31
N ASP A 313 -11.27 1.20 -11.91
CA ASP A 313 -10.12 1.69 -11.14
C ASP A 313 -10.44 2.92 -10.29
N GLY A 314 -10.01 2.88 -9.03
CA GLY A 314 -10.23 3.94 -8.08
C GLY A 314 -10.52 3.49 -6.67
N VAL A 315 -11.42 4.19 -5.99
CA VAL A 315 -11.88 3.86 -4.64
C VAL A 315 -13.39 3.67 -4.63
N MET A 316 -13.84 2.53 -4.17
CA MET A 316 -15.26 2.28 -3.93
C MET A 316 -15.57 2.51 -2.44
N VAL A 317 -16.58 3.33 -2.15
CA VAL A 317 -17.02 3.58 -0.78
C VAL A 317 -18.28 2.78 -0.50
N PHE A 318 -18.26 2.07 0.63
CA PHE A 318 -19.39 1.28 1.11
C PHE A 318 -19.87 1.77 2.48
N SER A 319 -21.16 1.63 2.75
CA SER A 319 -21.69 1.83 4.11
C SER A 319 -21.21 0.71 5.04
N PRO A 320 -21.41 0.84 6.38
CA PRO A 320 -21.14 -0.24 7.33
C PRO A 320 -21.87 -1.55 7.03
N GLU A 321 -22.98 -1.50 6.29
CA GLU A 321 -23.80 -2.65 5.87
C GLU A 321 -23.39 -3.21 4.50
N GLY A 322 -22.36 -2.62 3.85
CA GLY A 322 -21.88 -3.08 2.55
C GLY A 322 -22.58 -2.49 1.33
N LYS A 323 -23.42 -1.45 1.49
CA LYS A 323 -24.06 -0.74 0.37
C LYS A 323 -23.06 0.18 -0.32
N ARG A 324 -23.00 0.16 -1.66
CA ARG A 324 -22.17 1.09 -2.44
C ARG A 324 -22.70 2.53 -2.30
N LEU A 325 -21.86 3.44 -1.87
CA LEU A 325 -22.21 4.84 -1.64
C LEU A 325 -21.62 5.77 -2.72
N ALA A 326 -20.37 5.53 -3.11
CA ALA A 326 -19.67 6.35 -4.11
C ALA A 326 -18.57 5.57 -4.78
N HIS A 327 -18.16 6.04 -5.96
CA HIS A 327 -16.96 5.62 -6.66
C HIS A 327 -16.10 6.85 -6.98
N ILE A 328 -14.89 6.89 -6.43
CA ILE A 328 -13.89 7.89 -6.77
C ILE A 328 -12.99 7.26 -7.84
N ARG A 329 -13.17 7.70 -9.07
CA ARG A 329 -12.46 7.13 -10.22
C ARG A 329 -11.03 7.68 -10.31
N LEU A 330 -10.10 6.79 -10.62
CA LEU A 330 -8.70 7.14 -10.88
C LEU A 330 -8.30 6.59 -12.26
N PRO A 331 -7.29 7.18 -12.90
CA PRO A 331 -6.74 6.64 -14.15
C PRO A 331 -5.91 5.37 -13.92
N GLU A 332 -5.69 4.97 -12.68
CA GLU A 332 -4.88 3.84 -12.26
C GLU A 332 -5.59 3.05 -11.15
N ARG A 333 -5.31 1.76 -11.07
CA ARG A 333 -5.84 0.92 -9.99
C ARG A 333 -5.33 1.41 -8.63
N CYS A 334 -6.25 1.71 -7.72
CA CYS A 334 -5.94 2.02 -6.34
C CYS A 334 -5.69 0.72 -5.56
N ALA A 335 -4.48 0.57 -5.03
CA ALA A 335 -4.12 -0.58 -4.22
C ALA A 335 -4.44 -0.35 -2.73
N ASN A 336 -4.21 0.87 -2.22
CA ASN A 336 -4.45 1.18 -0.80
C ASN A 336 -4.70 2.68 -0.60
N LEU A 337 -5.12 3.06 0.60
CA LEU A 337 -5.40 4.46 0.93
C LEU A 337 -5.24 4.71 2.43
N CYS A 338 -5.09 5.98 2.81
CA CYS A 338 -5.22 6.40 4.19
C CYS A 338 -5.79 7.82 4.29
N PHE A 339 -6.37 8.12 5.44
CA PHE A 339 -6.73 9.49 5.80
C PHE A 339 -5.54 10.19 6.46
N GLY A 340 -5.41 11.48 6.20
CA GLY A 340 -4.37 12.30 6.78
C GLY A 340 -4.63 13.79 6.53
N GLY A 341 -3.56 14.58 6.48
CA GLY A 341 -3.63 16.03 6.41
C GLY A 341 -3.89 16.67 7.78
N PRO A 342 -3.75 17.99 7.91
CA PRO A 342 -3.83 18.69 9.20
C PRO A 342 -5.17 18.52 9.91
N LYS A 343 -6.25 18.26 9.17
CA LYS A 343 -7.61 18.07 9.70
C LYS A 343 -8.04 16.60 9.69
N GLY A 344 -7.21 15.67 9.19
CA GLY A 344 -7.56 14.25 9.06
C GLY A 344 -8.61 13.95 7.98
N ASN A 345 -8.85 14.88 7.06
CA ASN A 345 -9.85 14.80 6.00
C ASN A 345 -9.27 14.85 4.58
N ARG A 346 -7.97 14.68 4.45
CA ARG A 346 -7.31 14.48 3.16
C ARG A 346 -7.10 12.99 2.96
N LEU A 347 -7.74 12.44 1.92
CA LEU A 347 -7.61 11.05 1.53
C LEU A 347 -6.42 10.92 0.60
N TYR A 348 -5.42 10.12 0.96
CA TYR A 348 -4.27 9.77 0.12
C TYR A 348 -4.49 8.39 -0.47
N LEU A 349 -4.22 8.25 -1.76
CA LEU A 349 -4.52 7.08 -2.56
C LEU A 349 -3.24 6.60 -3.25
N THR A 350 -2.79 5.41 -2.92
CA THR A 350 -1.68 4.77 -3.63
C THR A 350 -2.24 3.95 -4.79
N ALA A 351 -1.88 4.34 -6.00
CA ALA A 351 -2.41 3.73 -7.21
C ALA A 351 -1.26 3.44 -8.18
N SER A 352 -1.09 2.19 -8.54
CA SER A 352 -0.06 1.67 -9.44
C SER A 352 1.26 2.46 -9.44
N HIS A 353 1.35 3.54 -10.25
CA HIS A 353 2.57 4.34 -10.41
C HIS A 353 2.57 5.64 -9.61
N SER A 354 1.43 6.02 -9.02
CA SER A 354 1.21 7.39 -8.54
C SER A 354 0.64 7.45 -7.13
N LEU A 355 0.86 8.59 -6.50
CA LEU A 355 0.20 9.03 -5.29
C LEU A 355 -0.83 10.09 -5.67
N TYR A 356 -2.10 9.83 -5.36
CA TYR A 356 -3.18 10.79 -5.50
C TYR A 356 -3.69 11.28 -4.15
N ALA A 357 -4.41 12.39 -4.15
CA ALA A 357 -5.12 12.88 -2.99
C ALA A 357 -6.46 13.53 -3.35
N LEU A 358 -7.36 13.55 -2.38
CA LEU A 358 -8.66 14.21 -2.47
C LEU A 358 -9.06 14.72 -1.09
N TYR A 359 -9.50 15.98 -1.00
CA TYR A 359 -10.15 16.45 0.22
C TYR A 359 -11.62 16.02 0.25
N VAL A 360 -12.04 15.52 1.41
CA VAL A 360 -13.42 15.06 1.68
C VAL A 360 -13.89 15.62 3.04
N GLU A 361 -15.18 15.54 3.33
CA GLU A 361 -15.72 15.86 4.67
C GLU A 361 -15.64 14.66 5.63
N ALA A 362 -15.30 13.47 5.13
CA ALA A 362 -15.04 12.31 5.97
C ALA A 362 -13.68 12.42 6.67
N HIS A 363 -13.58 11.82 7.86
CA HIS A 363 -12.35 11.73 8.64
C HIS A 363 -12.05 10.27 8.92
N GLY A 364 -10.79 9.87 8.91
CA GLY A 364 -10.39 8.52 9.28
C GLY A 364 -10.78 8.18 10.71
N ALA A 365 -11.13 6.93 10.95
CA ALA A 365 -11.46 6.42 12.28
C ALA A 365 -10.23 6.39 13.20
N VAL A 366 -9.02 6.21 12.64
CA VAL A 366 -7.74 6.11 13.37
C VAL A 366 -6.71 6.99 12.71
#